data_8ba1976c334ef64a50fa7bb6b686dc1a
#
_entry.id   8ba1976c334ef64a50fa7bb6b686dc1a
#
_cell.length_a   1.000
_cell.length_b   1.000
_cell.length_c   1.000
_cell.angle_alpha   90.00
_cell.angle_beta   90.00
_cell.angle_gamma   90.00
#
_symmetry.space_group_name_H-M   'P 1'
#
loop_
_entity.id
_entity.type
_entity.pdbx_description
1 polymer ?
#
loop_
_entity_poly.entity_id
_entity_poly.type
_entity_poly.pdbx_seq_one_letter_code
_entity_poly.pdbx_strand_id
1 'polypeptide(L)'
;MLVVSLGTDPYQIVVDGREFLEARSTTQGIDDGYEIILRAPATQEGPANFLKNKKANQNILVSGELSLYGKGDDGWKENHDDDGRPVIRVSACCDATDQQFFNEITIVGRYTGEPKEAEKSCSRSIAVNRYSKKMEKEVGDFFRVRGFKSTKPGKSSWGERILNATKGTLVEINGMLTAEKSKDGGMYPVVKVRRIRTHKTGSGGSQANPAKEKAASGYEHSQFTETDDQMPSSNW
;
A
#
# COMPACT_ATOMS: atom_id res chain seq x y z
N MET A 1 0.85 -0.72 9.28
CA MET A 1 -0.03 -0.39 10.43
C MET A 1 -0.52 1.04 10.32
N LEU A 2 -1.74 1.29 10.76
CA LEU A 2 -2.38 2.61 10.67
C LEU A 2 -3.25 2.86 11.90
N VAL A 3 -3.22 4.06 12.46
CA VAL A 3 -4.28 4.55 13.33
C VAL A 3 -5.33 5.21 12.46
N VAL A 4 -6.57 4.81 12.66
CA VAL A 4 -7.71 5.29 11.89
C VAL A 4 -8.86 5.68 12.83
N SER A 5 -9.66 6.64 12.41
CA SER A 5 -10.93 6.98 13.03
C SER A 5 -12.06 6.31 12.25
N LEU A 6 -12.92 5.57 12.92
CA LEU A 6 -14.07 4.96 12.29
C LEU A 6 -15.09 6.03 11.88
N GLY A 7 -15.42 6.07 10.60
CA GLY A 7 -16.44 6.99 10.06
C GLY A 7 -17.86 6.42 10.15
N THR A 8 -17.99 5.08 10.27
CA THR A 8 -19.27 4.38 10.43
C THR A 8 -19.17 3.33 11.53
N ASP A 9 -20.31 2.97 12.10
CA ASP A 9 -20.42 1.72 12.83
C ASP A 9 -20.09 0.56 11.88
N PRO A 10 -19.35 -0.48 12.32
CA PRO A 10 -19.09 -1.64 11.50
C PRO A 10 -20.37 -2.38 11.14
N TYR A 11 -20.48 -2.83 9.90
CA TYR A 11 -21.64 -3.53 9.36
C TYR A 11 -21.22 -4.79 8.59
N GLN A 12 -22.15 -5.74 8.48
CA GLN A 12 -21.91 -6.97 7.71
C GLN A 12 -22.12 -6.74 6.22
N ILE A 13 -21.22 -7.29 5.42
CA ILE A 13 -21.34 -7.36 3.96
C ILE A 13 -20.99 -8.75 3.46
N VAL A 14 -21.50 -9.09 2.29
CA VAL A 14 -21.10 -10.31 1.57
C VAL A 14 -20.41 -9.92 0.27
N VAL A 15 -19.19 -10.40 0.08
CA VAL A 15 -18.38 -10.16 -1.11
C VAL A 15 -17.92 -11.51 -1.66
N ASP A 16 -18.28 -11.82 -2.89
CA ASP A 16 -17.96 -13.12 -3.54
C ASP A 16 -18.36 -14.33 -2.67
N GLY A 17 -19.56 -14.28 -2.07
CA GLY A 17 -20.09 -15.35 -1.19
C GLY A 17 -19.37 -15.48 0.15
N ARG A 18 -18.53 -14.55 0.54
CA ARG A 18 -17.84 -14.51 1.84
C ARG A 18 -18.35 -13.36 2.67
N GLU A 19 -18.55 -13.63 3.95
CA GLU A 19 -18.98 -12.62 4.91
C GLU A 19 -17.79 -11.85 5.48
N PHE A 20 -17.97 -10.54 5.58
CA PHE A 20 -17.01 -9.61 6.17
C PHE A 20 -17.74 -8.64 7.11
N LEU A 21 -17.00 -8.17 8.11
CA LEU A 21 -17.31 -6.93 8.81
C LEU A 21 -16.54 -5.79 8.13
N GLU A 22 -17.27 -4.75 7.75
CA GLU A 22 -16.73 -3.58 7.07
C GLU A 22 -17.01 -2.31 7.86
N ALA A 23 -16.08 -1.38 7.83
CA ALA A 23 -16.27 -0.03 8.35
C ALA A 23 -15.57 0.98 7.43
N ARG A 24 -16.22 2.10 7.15
CA ARG A 24 -15.57 3.26 6.56
C ARG A 24 -14.75 3.96 7.64
N SER A 25 -13.57 4.39 7.29
CA SER A 25 -12.62 4.96 8.24
C SER A 25 -11.79 6.04 7.58
N THR A 26 -11.22 6.92 8.39
CA THR A 26 -10.33 7.96 7.93
C THR A 26 -8.96 7.76 8.56
N THR A 27 -7.90 7.80 7.77
CA THR A 27 -6.54 7.77 8.29
C THR A 27 -6.28 9.03 9.10
N GLN A 28 -5.67 8.89 10.27
CA GLN A 28 -5.19 10.05 11.01
C GLN A 28 -3.83 10.48 10.46
N GLY A 29 -3.65 11.78 10.28
CA GLY A 29 -2.42 12.32 9.70
C GLY A 29 -2.32 13.83 9.75
N ILE A 30 -1.20 14.32 9.23
CA ILE A 30 -0.86 15.75 9.16
C ILE A 30 -1.78 16.50 8.19
N ASP A 31 -2.35 15.80 7.23
CA ASP A 31 -3.29 16.32 6.23
C ASP A 31 -4.73 15.89 6.62
N ASP A 32 -5.74 16.37 5.90
CA ASP A 32 -7.18 16.18 6.15
C ASP A 32 -7.68 14.72 6.29
N GLY A 33 -6.77 13.77 6.42
CA GLY A 33 -7.08 12.36 6.49
C GLY A 33 -7.47 11.78 5.11
N TYR A 34 -7.39 10.48 4.98
CA TYR A 34 -7.78 9.80 3.75
C TYR A 34 -8.79 8.70 4.07
N GLU A 35 -9.90 8.70 3.33
CA GLU A 35 -10.95 7.74 3.53
C GLU A 35 -10.54 6.37 3.00
N ILE A 36 -10.65 5.36 3.86
CA ILE A 36 -10.31 3.97 3.57
C ILE A 36 -11.42 3.05 4.08
N ILE A 37 -11.49 1.87 3.52
CA ILE A 37 -12.39 0.81 3.98
C ILE A 37 -11.57 -0.18 4.80
N LEU A 38 -12.04 -0.48 6.00
CA LEU A 38 -11.56 -1.61 6.80
C LEU A 38 -12.45 -2.80 6.54
N ARG A 39 -11.86 -3.95 6.27
CA ARG A 39 -12.59 -5.18 6.02
C ARG A 39 -11.97 -6.35 6.79
N ALA A 40 -12.70 -6.93 7.73
CA ALA A 40 -12.29 -8.11 8.48
C ALA A 40 -13.14 -9.31 8.03
N PRO A 41 -12.54 -10.43 7.59
CA PRO A 41 -13.29 -11.65 7.32
C PRO A 41 -14.07 -12.10 8.56
N ALA A 42 -15.35 -12.40 8.42
CA ALA A 42 -16.20 -12.83 9.54
C ALA A 42 -15.69 -14.11 10.20
N THR A 43 -14.93 -14.92 9.45
CA THR A 43 -14.28 -16.14 9.95
C THR A 43 -13.04 -15.87 10.81
N GLN A 44 -12.51 -14.64 10.82
CA GLN A 44 -11.40 -14.24 11.71
C GLN A 44 -11.96 -13.69 13.02
N GLU A 45 -12.14 -14.56 14.01
CA GLU A 45 -12.77 -14.22 15.29
C GLU A 45 -12.16 -12.99 15.97
N GLY A 46 -10.83 -12.85 16.00
CA GLY A 46 -10.14 -11.74 16.65
C GLY A 46 -10.52 -10.36 16.06
N PRO A 47 -10.15 -10.06 14.82
CA PRO A 47 -10.46 -8.77 14.19
C PRO A 47 -11.95 -8.51 14.01
N ALA A 48 -12.72 -9.54 13.62
CA ALA A 48 -14.15 -9.39 13.41
C ALA A 48 -14.89 -9.10 14.74
N ASN A 49 -14.62 -9.85 15.79
CA ASN A 49 -15.22 -9.61 17.11
C ASN A 49 -14.81 -8.25 17.69
N PHE A 50 -13.56 -7.83 17.49
CA PHE A 50 -13.12 -6.51 17.91
C PHE A 50 -13.90 -5.42 17.19
N LEU A 51 -13.97 -5.45 15.86
CA LEU A 51 -14.70 -4.47 15.06
C LEU A 51 -16.19 -4.44 15.39
N LYS A 52 -16.82 -5.61 15.57
CA LYS A 52 -18.26 -5.71 15.91
C LYS A 52 -18.65 -4.90 17.15
N ASN A 53 -17.71 -4.73 18.08
CA ASN A 53 -17.94 -3.99 19.33
C ASN A 53 -17.55 -2.52 19.25
N LYS A 54 -17.18 -2.02 18.07
CA LYS A 54 -16.77 -0.62 17.86
C LYS A 54 -17.91 0.23 17.30
N LYS A 55 -17.75 1.53 17.47
CA LYS A 55 -18.70 2.55 17.02
C LYS A 55 -17.99 3.61 16.20
N ALA A 56 -18.74 4.33 15.38
CA ALA A 56 -18.25 5.52 14.68
C ALA A 56 -17.57 6.48 15.66
N ASN A 57 -16.58 7.21 15.16
CA ASN A 57 -15.73 8.16 15.87
C ASN A 57 -14.76 7.53 16.91
N GLN A 58 -14.65 6.21 16.98
CA GLN A 58 -13.61 5.57 17.79
C GLN A 58 -12.31 5.44 16.99
N ASN A 59 -11.18 5.67 17.66
CA ASN A 59 -9.86 5.48 17.10
C ASN A 59 -9.35 4.07 17.38
N ILE A 60 -8.85 3.42 16.33
CA ILE A 60 -8.29 2.07 16.41
C ILE A 60 -6.96 2.00 15.65
N LEU A 61 -6.06 1.20 16.16
CA LEU A 61 -4.85 0.80 15.44
C LEU A 61 -5.14 -0.48 14.67
N VAL A 62 -4.89 -0.47 13.36
CA VAL A 62 -5.09 -1.61 12.49
C VAL A 62 -3.79 -2.06 11.84
N SER A 63 -3.64 -3.37 11.70
CA SER A 63 -2.63 -4.03 10.87
C SER A 63 -3.33 -4.87 9.83
N GLY A 64 -2.81 -4.89 8.61
CA GLY A 64 -3.45 -5.65 7.55
C GLY A 64 -2.80 -5.42 6.19
N GLU A 65 -3.43 -6.00 5.18
CA GLU A 65 -3.03 -5.89 3.79
C GLU A 65 -3.83 -4.79 3.10
N LEU A 66 -3.13 -3.85 2.47
CA LEU A 66 -3.74 -2.82 1.65
C LEU A 66 -3.92 -3.35 0.23
N SER A 67 -5.15 -3.31 -0.25
CA SER A 67 -5.49 -3.62 -1.64
C SER A 67 -5.94 -2.36 -2.35
N LEU A 68 -5.34 -2.11 -3.52
CA LEU A 68 -5.84 -1.16 -4.49
C LEU A 68 -6.32 -2.00 -5.68
N TYR A 69 -7.59 -2.09 -5.87
CA TYR A 69 -8.07 -2.87 -6.98
C TYR A 69 -7.89 -2.11 -8.30
N GLY A 70 -7.24 -2.73 -9.26
CA GLY A 70 -7.04 -2.15 -10.58
C GLY A 70 -8.33 -2.07 -11.39
N LYS A 71 -8.49 -1.03 -12.21
CA LYS A 71 -9.49 -1.00 -13.28
C LYS A 71 -9.26 -2.20 -14.19
N GLY A 72 -10.24 -3.08 -14.33
CA GLY A 72 -10.16 -4.26 -15.21
C GLY A 72 -10.22 -5.60 -14.49
N ASP A 73 -10.29 -5.60 -13.17
CA ASP A 73 -10.72 -6.76 -12.42
C ASP A 73 -12.23 -6.90 -12.63
N ASP A 74 -12.72 -8.01 -13.17
CA ASP A 74 -14.16 -8.20 -13.42
C ASP A 74 -15.00 -8.16 -12.13
N GLY A 75 -14.37 -8.29 -10.97
CA GLY A 75 -14.94 -8.06 -9.65
C GLY A 75 -14.76 -6.64 -9.11
N TRP A 76 -14.23 -5.71 -9.88
CA TRP A 76 -13.99 -4.35 -9.44
C TRP A 76 -15.25 -3.69 -8.86
N LYS A 77 -16.35 -3.73 -9.61
CA LYS A 77 -17.62 -3.10 -9.20
C LYS A 77 -18.29 -3.76 -8.01
N GLU A 78 -18.04 -5.06 -7.80
CA GLU A 78 -18.65 -5.84 -6.71
C GLU A 78 -17.85 -5.75 -5.41
N ASN A 79 -16.55 -5.42 -5.52
CA ASN A 79 -15.62 -5.44 -4.39
C ASN A 79 -15.20 -4.04 -3.92
N HIS A 80 -15.69 -3.00 -4.59
CA HIS A 80 -15.38 -1.62 -4.27
C HIS A 80 -16.63 -0.85 -3.99
N ASP A 81 -16.48 -0.03 -3.02
CA ASP A 81 -17.21 1.22 -2.95
C ASP A 81 -16.98 1.94 -4.29
N ASP A 82 -18.03 2.41 -4.95
CA ASP A 82 -18.01 3.06 -6.27
C ASP A 82 -17.00 4.21 -6.38
N ASP A 83 -16.49 4.69 -5.24
CA ASP A 83 -15.53 5.78 -5.11
C ASP A 83 -14.07 5.37 -5.30
N GLY A 84 -13.76 4.10 -5.48
CA GLY A 84 -12.37 3.60 -5.66
C GLY A 84 -11.49 3.73 -4.42
N ARG A 85 -12.07 3.70 -3.22
CA ARG A 85 -11.34 3.78 -1.96
C ARG A 85 -10.47 2.56 -1.73
N PRO A 86 -9.27 2.71 -1.15
CA PRO A 86 -8.45 1.56 -0.78
C PRO A 86 -9.09 0.77 0.35
N VAL A 87 -8.96 -0.53 0.27
CA VAL A 87 -9.45 -1.49 1.28
C VAL A 87 -8.27 -2.04 2.06
N ILE A 88 -8.34 -1.97 3.39
CA ILE A 88 -7.42 -2.69 4.27
C ILE A 88 -8.12 -3.95 4.76
N ARG A 89 -7.60 -5.09 4.35
CA ARG A 89 -7.96 -6.39 4.92
C ARG A 89 -7.29 -6.51 6.28
N VAL A 90 -8.06 -6.33 7.33
CA VAL A 90 -7.57 -6.29 8.71
C VAL A 90 -7.15 -7.69 9.16
N SER A 91 -5.92 -7.83 9.62
CA SER A 91 -5.38 -9.05 10.22
C SER A 91 -5.26 -8.96 11.74
N ALA A 92 -5.07 -7.76 12.27
CA ALA A 92 -5.05 -7.48 13.71
C ALA A 92 -5.51 -6.04 13.98
N CYS A 93 -6.11 -5.80 15.12
CA CYS A 93 -6.53 -4.49 15.57
C CYS A 93 -6.60 -4.39 17.09
N CYS A 94 -6.45 -3.18 17.60
CA CYS A 94 -6.62 -2.84 19.01
C CYS A 94 -7.10 -1.39 19.15
N ASP A 95 -7.49 -1.01 20.36
CA ASP A 95 -7.85 0.38 20.64
C ASP A 95 -6.65 1.32 20.48
N ALA A 96 -6.91 2.51 20.00
CA ALA A 96 -5.96 3.59 19.95
C ALA A 96 -6.50 4.80 20.71
N THR A 97 -5.60 5.55 21.35
CA THR A 97 -5.96 6.81 21.99
C THR A 97 -5.95 7.95 20.96
N ASP A 98 -6.62 9.06 21.27
CA ASP A 98 -6.66 10.25 20.40
C ASP A 98 -5.28 10.88 20.17
N GLN A 99 -4.32 10.60 21.04
CA GLN A 99 -2.95 11.11 20.93
C GLN A 99 -2.02 10.16 20.14
N GLN A 100 -2.47 8.95 19.82
CA GLN A 100 -1.67 8.01 19.05
C GLN A 100 -1.78 8.34 17.57
N PHE A 101 -0.62 8.52 16.97
CA PHE A 101 -0.49 8.69 15.54
C PHE A 101 0.45 7.62 14.99
N PHE A 102 -0.06 6.79 14.14
CA PHE A 102 0.73 5.79 13.44
C PHE A 102 0.22 5.62 12.01
N ASN A 103 1.11 5.83 11.04
CA ASN A 103 0.80 5.62 9.64
C ASN A 103 2.05 5.08 8.94
N GLU A 104 2.11 3.77 8.76
CA GLU A 104 3.23 3.11 8.13
C GLU A 104 2.75 2.04 7.16
N ILE A 105 3.23 2.15 5.92
CA ILE A 105 2.99 1.20 4.84
C ILE A 105 4.32 0.75 4.28
N THR A 106 4.42 -0.56 4.05
CA THR A 106 5.53 -1.16 3.29
C THR A 106 4.97 -1.76 2.00
N ILE A 107 5.58 -1.39 0.88
CA ILE A 107 5.24 -1.88 -0.45
C ILE A 107 6.48 -2.49 -1.07
N VAL A 108 6.35 -3.72 -1.57
CA VAL A 108 7.37 -4.37 -2.39
C VAL A 108 6.82 -4.53 -3.80
N GLY A 109 7.50 -3.95 -4.77
CA GLY A 109 7.00 -3.95 -6.14
C GLY A 109 8.01 -3.40 -7.14
N ARG A 110 7.60 -3.31 -8.40
CA ARG A 110 8.45 -2.83 -9.47
C ARG A 110 7.99 -1.46 -9.97
N TYR A 111 8.94 -0.56 -10.19
CA TYR A 111 8.62 0.72 -10.83
C TYR A 111 8.02 0.52 -12.22
N THR A 112 6.90 1.21 -12.46
CA THR A 112 6.21 1.24 -13.76
C THR A 112 6.13 2.66 -14.29
N GLY A 113 6.03 2.79 -15.61
CA GLY A 113 5.92 4.09 -16.26
C GLY A 113 7.13 5.01 -16.02
N GLU A 114 7.01 6.24 -16.46
CA GLU A 114 8.02 7.28 -16.28
C GLU A 114 7.81 8.04 -14.97
N PRO A 115 8.91 8.51 -14.33
CA PRO A 115 8.79 9.35 -13.16
C PRO A 115 8.16 10.70 -13.53
N LYS A 116 7.32 11.23 -12.65
CA LYS A 116 6.76 12.57 -12.77
C LYS A 116 7.49 13.48 -11.81
N GLU A 117 8.28 14.38 -12.36
CA GLU A 117 9.05 15.34 -11.61
C GLU A 117 8.24 16.60 -11.32
N ALA A 118 8.37 17.12 -10.11
CA ALA A 118 7.92 18.43 -9.67
C ALA A 118 9.08 19.16 -9.00
N GLU A 119 8.90 20.44 -8.71
CA GLU A 119 9.94 21.29 -8.12
C GLU A 119 10.57 20.67 -6.87
N LYS A 120 9.73 20.22 -5.92
CA LYS A 120 10.15 19.72 -4.59
C LYS A 120 10.03 18.22 -4.42
N SER A 121 9.54 17.50 -5.42
CA SER A 121 9.28 16.06 -5.30
C SER A 121 9.35 15.35 -6.63
N CYS A 122 9.46 14.02 -6.57
CA CYS A 122 9.26 13.15 -7.71
C CYS A 122 8.25 12.05 -7.34
N SER A 123 7.35 11.71 -8.24
CA SER A 123 6.39 10.63 -8.07
C SER A 123 6.50 9.60 -9.20
N ARG A 124 6.19 8.34 -8.87
CA ARG A 124 6.17 7.25 -9.84
C ARG A 124 5.19 6.18 -9.41
N SER A 125 4.70 5.40 -10.36
CA SER A 125 3.86 4.24 -10.07
C SER A 125 4.70 3.00 -9.80
N ILE A 126 4.23 2.17 -8.87
CA ILE A 126 4.77 0.85 -8.55
C ILE A 126 3.67 -0.16 -8.77
N ALA A 127 3.99 -1.25 -9.48
CA ALA A 127 3.14 -2.43 -9.57
C ALA A 127 3.53 -3.41 -8.47
N VAL A 128 2.54 -3.81 -7.69
CA VAL A 128 2.62 -4.90 -6.72
C VAL A 128 1.82 -6.06 -7.27
N ASN A 129 2.48 -7.12 -7.65
CA ASN A 129 1.82 -8.29 -8.19
C ASN A 129 1.28 -9.16 -7.07
N ARG A 130 0.04 -9.60 -7.21
CA ARG A 130 -0.59 -10.59 -6.35
C ARG A 130 -1.29 -11.65 -7.20
N TYR A 131 -1.41 -12.84 -6.68
CA TYR A 131 -2.18 -13.88 -7.34
C TYR A 131 -3.66 -13.74 -7.00
N SER A 132 -4.50 -13.58 -8.02
CA SER A 132 -5.96 -13.60 -7.86
C SER A 132 -6.48 -15.03 -8.03
N LYS A 133 -7.00 -15.61 -6.93
CA LYS A 133 -7.60 -16.96 -7.00
C LYS A 133 -8.85 -16.99 -7.88
N LYS A 134 -9.60 -15.88 -7.96
CA LYS A 134 -10.81 -15.77 -8.79
C LYS A 134 -10.46 -15.79 -10.27
N MET A 135 -9.40 -15.08 -10.66
CA MET A 135 -8.98 -14.97 -12.06
C MET A 135 -7.92 -16.00 -12.44
N GLU A 136 -7.46 -16.82 -11.47
CA GLU A 136 -6.38 -17.81 -11.63
C GLU A 136 -5.12 -17.26 -12.32
N LYS A 137 -4.84 -15.98 -12.11
CA LYS A 137 -3.70 -15.28 -12.69
C LYS A 137 -3.11 -14.24 -11.75
N GLU A 138 -1.91 -13.77 -12.08
CA GLU A 138 -1.34 -12.60 -11.45
C GLU A 138 -2.07 -11.33 -11.88
N VAL A 139 -2.42 -10.50 -10.91
CA VAL A 139 -2.98 -9.16 -11.10
C VAL A 139 -2.07 -8.14 -10.42
N GLY A 140 -1.98 -6.95 -10.98
CA GLY A 140 -1.14 -5.88 -10.44
C GLY A 140 -1.97 -4.81 -9.75
N ASP A 141 -1.66 -4.55 -8.49
CA ASP A 141 -2.12 -3.35 -7.80
C ASP A 141 -1.12 -2.20 -8.05
N PHE A 142 -1.61 -1.04 -8.46
CA PHE A 142 -0.76 0.08 -8.84
C PHE A 142 -0.81 1.17 -7.78
N PHE A 143 0.30 1.35 -7.07
CA PHE A 143 0.45 2.41 -6.08
C PHE A 143 1.22 3.59 -6.66
N ARG A 144 0.81 4.81 -6.33
CA ARG A 144 1.63 5.99 -6.56
C ARG A 144 2.50 6.23 -5.34
N VAL A 145 3.80 6.38 -5.57
CA VAL A 145 4.76 6.73 -4.54
C VAL A 145 5.34 8.11 -4.82
N ARG A 146 5.60 8.89 -3.76
CA ARG A 146 6.18 10.23 -3.85
C ARG A 146 7.34 10.37 -2.90
N GLY A 147 8.50 10.71 -3.43
CA GLY A 147 9.69 11.09 -2.67
C GLY A 147 9.97 12.58 -2.78
N PHE A 148 10.40 13.19 -1.69
CA PHE A 148 10.81 14.60 -1.69
C PHE A 148 12.27 14.74 -2.09
N LYS A 149 12.59 15.83 -2.78
CA LYS A 149 13.93 16.22 -3.15
C LYS A 149 14.63 16.88 -1.96
N SER A 150 15.95 16.71 -1.86
CA SER A 150 16.73 17.40 -0.85
C SER A 150 16.81 18.89 -1.17
N THR A 151 16.66 19.73 -0.16
CA THR A 151 16.95 21.15 -0.24
C THR A 151 18.44 21.44 -0.10
N LYS A 152 19.24 20.45 0.32
CA LYS A 152 20.71 20.58 0.51
C LYS A 152 21.42 20.06 -0.72
N PRO A 153 22.29 20.88 -1.36
CA PRO A 153 23.08 20.44 -2.51
C PRO A 153 23.95 19.21 -2.17
N GLY A 154 24.04 18.27 -3.12
CA GLY A 154 24.90 17.09 -2.99
C GLY A 154 24.39 15.97 -2.07
N LYS A 155 23.21 16.14 -1.43
CA LYS A 155 22.59 15.05 -0.67
C LYS A 155 21.57 14.29 -1.53
N SER A 156 21.77 12.99 -1.64
CA SER A 156 20.80 12.10 -2.28
C SER A 156 19.47 12.13 -1.50
N SER A 157 18.38 12.23 -2.22
CA SER A 157 17.03 12.29 -1.68
C SER A 157 16.17 11.16 -2.25
N TRP A 158 15.04 10.87 -1.57
CA TRP A 158 14.11 9.87 -2.08
C TRP A 158 13.49 10.28 -3.43
N GLY A 159 13.27 11.59 -3.65
CA GLY A 159 12.80 12.11 -4.93
C GLY A 159 13.79 11.84 -6.07
N GLU A 160 15.08 12.06 -5.85
CA GLU A 160 16.13 11.76 -6.84
C GLU A 160 16.29 10.25 -7.07
N ARG A 161 16.19 9.43 -6.01
CA ARG A 161 16.22 7.97 -6.17
C ARG A 161 15.05 7.46 -7.03
N ILE A 162 13.85 8.02 -6.87
CA ILE A 162 12.70 7.68 -7.71
C ILE A 162 12.92 8.14 -9.15
N LEU A 163 13.44 9.37 -9.33
CA LEU A 163 13.69 9.96 -10.64
C LEU A 163 14.69 9.12 -11.45
N ASN A 164 15.80 8.73 -10.81
CA ASN A 164 16.92 8.06 -11.48
C ASN A 164 16.76 6.53 -11.56
N ALA A 165 15.70 5.97 -10.94
CA ALA A 165 15.48 4.53 -10.99
C ALA A 165 15.03 4.08 -12.39
N THR A 166 15.53 2.92 -12.82
CA THR A 166 15.12 2.31 -14.08
C THR A 166 13.72 1.68 -13.94
N LYS A 167 12.91 1.73 -15.00
CA LYS A 167 11.64 0.99 -15.07
C LYS A 167 11.89 -0.51 -14.87
N GLY A 168 11.03 -1.16 -14.10
CA GLY A 168 11.17 -2.59 -13.77
C GLY A 168 12.03 -2.87 -12.54
N THR A 169 12.75 -1.88 -12.00
CA THR A 169 13.53 -2.04 -10.76
C THR A 169 12.62 -2.49 -9.63
N LEU A 170 12.98 -3.59 -8.97
CA LEU A 170 12.33 -4.09 -7.76
C LEU A 170 12.77 -3.26 -6.57
N VAL A 171 11.81 -2.74 -5.83
CA VAL A 171 12.06 -1.91 -4.66
C VAL A 171 11.12 -2.27 -3.51
N GLU A 172 11.63 -2.10 -2.30
CA GLU A 172 10.86 -2.04 -1.08
C GLU A 172 10.74 -0.56 -0.67
N ILE A 173 9.53 -0.10 -0.49
CA ILE A 173 9.24 1.26 -0.05
C ILE A 173 8.50 1.22 1.26
N ASN A 174 9.08 1.88 2.26
CA ASN A 174 8.42 2.20 3.49
C ASN A 174 8.00 3.67 3.47
N GLY A 175 6.77 3.95 3.88
CA GLY A 175 6.21 5.30 3.81
C GLY A 175 4.90 5.47 4.54
N MET A 176 4.24 6.58 4.29
CA MET A 176 2.93 6.94 4.85
C MET A 176 1.87 6.92 3.75
N LEU A 177 0.70 6.36 4.06
CA LEU A 177 -0.47 6.48 3.19
C LEU A 177 -1.09 7.87 3.34
N THR A 178 -1.19 8.57 2.23
CA THR A 178 -1.83 9.90 2.13
C THR A 178 -2.70 9.94 0.89
N ALA A 179 -3.43 11.03 0.69
CA ALA A 179 -4.17 11.26 -0.52
C ALA A 179 -3.72 12.54 -1.22
N GLU A 180 -3.95 12.59 -2.51
CA GLU A 180 -3.75 13.76 -3.33
C GLU A 180 -4.96 13.97 -4.24
N LYS A 181 -5.30 15.25 -4.49
CA LYS A 181 -6.34 15.58 -5.44
C LYS A 181 -5.86 15.34 -6.87
N SER A 182 -6.70 14.67 -7.66
CA SER A 182 -6.53 14.63 -9.10
C SER A 182 -6.96 15.95 -9.72
N LYS A 183 -6.65 16.14 -11.02
CA LYS A 183 -7.12 17.31 -11.77
C LYS A 183 -8.64 17.38 -11.84
N ASP A 184 -9.30 16.26 -11.78
CA ASP A 184 -10.76 16.11 -11.86
C ASP A 184 -11.45 16.25 -10.48
N GLY A 185 -10.69 16.62 -9.45
CA GLY A 185 -11.18 16.82 -8.09
C GLY A 185 -11.27 15.56 -7.22
N GLY A 186 -11.11 14.37 -7.80
CA GLY A 186 -11.11 13.11 -7.07
C GLY A 186 -9.85 12.96 -6.20
N MET A 187 -9.98 12.22 -5.11
CA MET A 187 -8.84 11.87 -4.26
C MET A 187 -8.26 10.52 -4.67
N TYR A 188 -6.95 10.39 -4.68
CA TYR A 188 -6.28 9.12 -4.94
C TYR A 188 -5.16 8.87 -3.92
N PRO A 189 -4.92 7.57 -3.56
CA PRO A 189 -3.91 7.22 -2.58
C PRO A 189 -2.50 7.44 -3.11
N VAL A 190 -1.66 7.99 -2.24
CA VAL A 190 -0.24 8.21 -2.49
C VAL A 190 0.55 7.75 -1.27
N VAL A 191 1.62 7.01 -1.49
CA VAL A 191 2.57 6.67 -0.44
C VAL A 191 3.69 7.70 -0.43
N LYS A 192 3.73 8.56 0.58
CA LYS A 192 4.86 9.46 0.84
C LYS A 192 6.02 8.64 1.39
N VAL A 193 7.12 8.63 0.65
CA VAL A 193 8.27 7.77 0.92
C VAL A 193 9.08 8.27 2.11
N ARG A 194 9.36 7.36 3.05
CA ARG A 194 10.31 7.55 4.16
C ARG A 194 11.62 6.81 3.93
N ARG A 195 11.55 5.64 3.25
CA ARG A 195 12.71 4.80 2.95
C ARG A 195 12.50 4.05 1.64
N ILE A 196 13.58 3.87 0.86
CA ILE A 196 13.62 3.03 -0.32
C ILE A 196 14.80 2.06 -0.17
N ARG A 197 14.52 0.77 -0.36
CA ARG A 197 15.53 -0.26 -0.59
C ARG A 197 15.40 -0.75 -2.02
N THR A 198 16.50 -0.80 -2.75
CA THR A 198 16.54 -1.37 -4.10
C THR A 198 17.06 -2.78 -4.01
N HIS A 199 16.29 -3.73 -4.51
CA HIS A 199 16.73 -5.12 -4.61
C HIS A 199 17.50 -5.30 -5.92
N LYS A 200 18.76 -5.73 -5.83
CA LYS A 200 19.49 -6.18 -7.01
C LYS A 200 18.83 -7.49 -7.48
N THR A 201 18.10 -7.42 -8.58
CA THR A 201 17.76 -8.65 -9.30
C THR A 201 19.08 -9.20 -9.81
N GLY A 202 19.45 -10.40 -9.35
CA GLY A 202 20.64 -11.09 -9.88
C GLY A 202 20.61 -11.03 -11.40
N SER A 203 21.74 -10.77 -12.01
CA SER A 203 21.92 -10.71 -13.47
C SER A 203 21.77 -12.11 -14.07
N GLY A 204 20.54 -12.59 -14.11
CA GLY A 204 20.08 -13.73 -14.89
C GLY A 204 19.14 -13.19 -15.93
N GLY A 205 19.68 -12.74 -17.05
CA GLY A 205 18.88 -12.35 -18.20
C GLY A 205 18.08 -13.55 -18.69
N SER A 206 16.78 -13.45 -18.64
CA SER A 206 15.90 -14.19 -19.50
C SER A 206 14.84 -13.23 -19.98
N GLN A 207 14.95 -12.84 -21.24
CA GLN A 207 13.83 -12.42 -22.04
C GLN A 207 12.76 -13.51 -21.90
N ALA A 208 11.68 -13.23 -21.20
CA ALA A 208 10.55 -14.13 -21.13
C ALA A 208 9.91 -14.21 -22.53
N ASN A 209 10.15 -15.30 -23.22
CA ASN A 209 9.31 -15.77 -24.30
C ASN A 209 7.96 -16.19 -23.69
N PRO A 210 6.83 -15.75 -24.22
CA PRO A 210 5.53 -16.18 -23.74
C PRO A 210 5.14 -17.49 -24.41
N ALA A 211 5.55 -18.62 -23.85
CA ALA A 211 4.86 -19.91 -24.07
C ALA A 211 5.48 -21.04 -23.22
N LYS A 212 4.61 -21.65 -22.41
CA LYS A 212 4.71 -22.97 -21.80
C LYS A 212 5.81 -23.21 -20.74
N GLU A 213 5.44 -23.40 -19.46
CA GLU A 213 5.45 -24.73 -18.88
C GLU A 213 5.05 -24.77 -17.40
N LYS A 214 4.61 -25.96 -17.00
CA LYS A 214 4.00 -26.46 -15.79
C LYS A 214 4.80 -26.21 -14.49
N ALA A 215 4.02 -26.09 -13.44
CA ALA A 215 4.30 -26.34 -12.03
C ALA A 215 5.63 -26.99 -11.64
N ALA A 216 6.37 -26.32 -10.76
CA ALA A 216 7.13 -26.97 -9.69
C ALA A 216 7.36 -25.97 -8.53
N SER A 217 7.02 -26.41 -7.35
CA SER A 217 7.25 -25.80 -6.05
C SER A 217 8.74 -25.62 -5.77
N GLY A 218 9.10 -24.48 -5.16
CA GLY A 218 10.43 -24.31 -4.61
C GLY A 218 10.64 -22.86 -4.15
N TYR A 219 10.30 -22.57 -2.91
CA TYR A 219 10.76 -21.34 -2.26
C TYR A 219 12.21 -21.55 -1.85
N GLU A 220 13.15 -21.00 -2.57
CA GLU A 220 14.51 -20.82 -2.09
C GLU A 220 14.64 -19.48 -1.37
N HIS A 221 15.05 -19.56 -0.12
CA HIS A 221 15.44 -18.42 0.71
C HIS A 221 16.66 -17.73 0.08
N SER A 222 16.48 -16.53 -0.46
CA SER A 222 17.58 -15.67 -0.82
C SER A 222 18.21 -15.05 0.43
N GLN A 223 19.50 -15.33 0.64
CA GLN A 223 20.30 -14.75 1.71
C GLN A 223 20.37 -13.22 1.57
N PHE A 224 19.98 -12.54 2.63
CA PHE A 224 20.14 -11.10 2.78
C PHE A 224 21.60 -10.76 3.08
N THR A 225 22.21 -9.94 2.26
CA THR A 225 23.42 -9.22 2.65
C THR A 225 23.02 -7.80 3.04
N GLU A 226 23.11 -7.51 4.33
CA GLU A 226 22.97 -6.15 4.87
C GLU A 226 24.22 -5.34 4.47
N THR A 227 23.99 -4.27 3.73
CA THR A 227 24.96 -3.18 3.66
C THR A 227 24.46 -2.06 4.56
N ASP A 228 25.15 -1.90 5.69
CA ASP A 228 24.98 -0.81 6.64
C ASP A 228 25.27 0.55 5.95
N ASP A 229 24.21 1.26 5.56
CA ASP A 229 24.29 2.69 5.29
C ASP A 229 23.77 3.45 6.52
N GLN A 230 24.68 3.84 7.39
CA GLN A 230 24.40 4.72 8.52
C GLN A 230 23.88 6.06 8.00
N MET A 231 22.64 6.36 8.35
CA MET A 231 22.05 7.67 8.11
C MET A 231 22.33 8.62 9.28
N PRO A 232 22.66 9.88 9.02
CA PRO A 232 22.74 10.87 10.08
C PRO A 232 21.35 11.19 10.61
N SER A 233 21.26 11.24 11.94
CA SER A 233 20.08 11.65 12.70
C SER A 233 19.52 12.98 12.20
N SER A 234 18.27 12.96 11.76
CA SER A 234 17.52 14.18 11.50
C SER A 234 16.89 14.63 12.81
N ASN A 235 17.34 15.74 13.34
CA ASN A 235 16.62 16.49 14.35
C ASN A 235 15.38 17.11 13.69
N TRP A 236 14.24 16.76 14.21
CA TRP A 236 12.95 17.45 14.02
C TRP A 236 12.62 18.23 15.29
#